data_594037c7eb5a5ef99dbacbb7eccade99
#
_entry.id   594037c7eb5a5ef99dbacbb7eccade99
#
_cell.length_a   1.000
_cell.length_b   1.000
_cell.length_c   1.000
_cell.angle_alpha   90.00
_cell.angle_beta   90.00
_cell.angle_gamma   90.00
#
_symmetry.space_group_name_H-M   'P 1'
#
loop_
_entity.id
_entity.type
_entity.pdbx_description
1 polymer ?
#
loop_
_entity_poly.entity_id
_entity_poly.type
_entity_poly.pdbx_seq_one_letter_code
_entity_poly.pdbx_strand_id
1 'polypeptide(L)'
;MSHARSAGTRTLFLLGAMVTAAILLWAYQWGLGTNRHGLSASFFVLFINDYPGAAFALLILMGALFGSPHLPARRVVHWAGHQPLAIATVALLLLALGAVVVYHNHPLAMDEYAANFQSRVFAAGELHGTFPAPQLDWLIPRGFQDYFLNVSRATGSVAETYWPGFALLLAPFMWAGVAWLCNPILSALTLLVIHRLALELFDDREAAGFALLLTMSSPVIFANGISYYSMPAHLLANSVFALLLVRPTPFRAVAAGAVGSLALTLHNPVPHTLFAAPWLVWVATRPGGVKLLTMLIAGYLPLCVLLGLGWFLFSGHLLHEGLAAAAQTASSDRLHSMLKIFSLPDTAVVLARLIGIAKTWVWAVPGLLILAAAGALLSRRDVLCRLFTASALLTLCGYFFVPVDQGHGWGYRYFHSAWMTLPLLATAALFRPTRTPREANSPARLFEDNETKDFVAACVILTLVFGIGFRAWQVQGFVARDLGQVPQYKGTEKRVVILDGRSSFYGADLVQNDPWLRGNEIRMYSHGAAADEKLMAQYYPELRRVYADRYGTVWSVK
;
A
#
# COMPACT_ATOMS: atom_id res chain seq x y z
N MET A 1 -12.14 -22.35 -34.04
CA MET A 1 -11.71 -22.65 -32.65
C MET A 1 -11.19 -21.42 -31.91
N SER A 2 -10.43 -20.48 -32.52
CA SER A 2 -9.95 -19.24 -31.85
C SER A 2 -11.11 -18.34 -31.42
N HIS A 3 -12.05 -18.03 -32.30
CA HIS A 3 -13.24 -17.20 -31.96
C HIS A 3 -14.07 -17.73 -30.77
N ALA A 4 -14.25 -19.05 -30.65
CA ALA A 4 -14.97 -19.62 -29.53
C ALA A 4 -14.22 -19.46 -28.19
N ARG A 5 -12.88 -19.52 -28.20
CA ARG A 5 -12.05 -19.32 -27.00
C ARG A 5 -12.02 -17.86 -26.57
N SER A 6 -11.85 -16.94 -27.51
CA SER A 6 -11.90 -15.50 -27.25
C SER A 6 -13.28 -15.08 -26.73
N ALA A 7 -14.39 -15.63 -27.26
CA ALA A 7 -15.72 -15.39 -26.74
C ALA A 7 -15.86 -15.90 -25.29
N GLY A 8 -15.32 -17.10 -24.98
CA GLY A 8 -15.30 -17.62 -23.61
C GLY A 8 -14.56 -16.71 -22.63
N THR A 9 -13.39 -16.17 -23.01
CA THR A 9 -12.62 -15.22 -22.20
C THR A 9 -13.41 -13.94 -21.92
N ARG A 10 -14.01 -13.36 -22.95
CA ARG A 10 -14.84 -12.14 -22.83
C ARG A 10 -16.03 -12.36 -21.90
N THR A 11 -16.71 -13.51 -22.03
CA THR A 11 -17.80 -13.88 -21.12
C THR A 11 -17.36 -14.01 -19.68
N LEU A 12 -16.21 -14.66 -19.42
CA LEU A 12 -15.65 -14.78 -18.07
C LEU A 12 -15.32 -13.41 -17.45
N PHE A 13 -14.77 -12.48 -18.22
CA PHE A 13 -14.48 -11.13 -17.73
C PHE A 13 -15.76 -10.36 -17.39
N LEU A 14 -16.79 -10.46 -18.23
CA LEU A 14 -18.10 -9.85 -17.95
C LEU A 14 -18.74 -10.44 -16.69
N LEU A 15 -18.74 -11.76 -16.56
CA LEU A 15 -19.25 -12.44 -15.36
C LEU A 15 -18.49 -11.99 -14.09
N GLY A 16 -17.16 -11.92 -14.15
CA GLY A 16 -16.35 -11.43 -13.04
C GLY A 16 -16.67 -9.97 -12.67
N ALA A 17 -16.86 -9.10 -13.65
CA ALA A 17 -17.26 -7.71 -13.42
C ALA A 17 -18.67 -7.63 -12.81
N MET A 18 -19.62 -8.43 -13.28
CA MET A 18 -20.99 -8.47 -12.74
C MET A 18 -21.01 -8.98 -11.29
N VAL A 19 -20.29 -10.06 -11.00
CA VAL A 19 -20.18 -10.61 -9.63
C VAL A 19 -19.56 -9.58 -8.70
N THR A 20 -18.50 -8.92 -9.14
CA THR A 20 -17.84 -7.87 -8.35
C THR A 20 -18.79 -6.69 -8.08
N ALA A 21 -19.51 -6.23 -9.11
CA ALA A 21 -20.50 -5.16 -8.95
C ALA A 21 -21.62 -5.56 -7.99
N ALA A 22 -22.10 -6.82 -8.06
CA ALA A 22 -23.10 -7.34 -7.15
C ALA A 22 -22.60 -7.39 -5.68
N ILE A 23 -21.36 -7.85 -5.46
CA ILE A 23 -20.75 -7.86 -4.12
C ILE A 23 -20.63 -6.44 -3.57
N LEU A 24 -20.16 -5.48 -4.37
CA LEU A 24 -20.03 -4.09 -3.95
C LEU A 24 -21.37 -3.42 -3.67
N LEU A 25 -22.38 -3.69 -4.50
CA LEU A 25 -23.74 -3.19 -4.30
C LEU A 25 -24.35 -3.76 -3.02
N TRP A 26 -24.19 -5.06 -2.79
CA TRP A 26 -24.64 -5.70 -1.56
C TRP A 26 -23.94 -5.13 -0.34
N ALA A 27 -22.60 -4.96 -0.38
CA ALA A 27 -21.82 -4.35 0.69
C ALA A 27 -22.26 -2.89 0.96
N TYR A 28 -22.59 -2.14 -0.09
CA TYR A 28 -23.14 -0.79 0.02
C TYR A 28 -24.48 -0.78 0.76
N GLN A 29 -25.42 -1.63 0.35
CA GLN A 29 -26.75 -1.71 0.99
C GLN A 29 -26.66 -2.18 2.45
N TRP A 30 -25.78 -3.15 2.73
CA TRP A 30 -25.54 -3.62 4.09
C TRP A 30 -24.95 -2.51 4.96
N GLY A 31 -23.97 -1.77 4.45
CA GLY A 31 -23.37 -0.63 5.14
C GLY A 31 -24.36 0.48 5.46
N LEU A 32 -25.28 0.82 4.54
CA LEU A 32 -26.34 1.78 4.80
C LEU A 32 -27.31 1.32 5.90
N GLY A 33 -27.59 0.01 5.97
CA GLY A 33 -28.52 -0.56 6.95
C GLY A 33 -27.95 -0.68 8.37
N THR A 34 -26.65 -0.93 8.49
CA THR A 34 -26.01 -1.27 9.79
C THR A 34 -25.28 -0.10 10.44
N ASN A 35 -24.88 0.92 9.71
CA ASN A 35 -24.05 2.02 10.21
C ASN A 35 -24.86 3.30 10.50
N ARG A 36 -25.67 3.27 11.52
CA ARG A 36 -26.37 4.47 12.03
C ARG A 36 -25.48 5.45 12.81
N HIS A 37 -24.27 5.03 13.21
CA HIS A 37 -23.36 5.79 14.09
C HIS A 37 -22.00 6.15 13.49
N GLY A 38 -21.86 6.07 12.18
CA GLY A 38 -20.63 6.40 11.46
C GLY A 38 -20.00 5.19 10.78
N LEU A 39 -19.64 5.38 9.51
CA LEU A 39 -18.99 4.36 8.69
C LEU A 39 -17.52 4.25 9.11
N SER A 40 -16.96 3.02 9.18
CA SER A 40 -15.52 2.87 9.22
C SER A 40 -14.89 3.47 7.95
N ALA A 41 -13.62 3.88 8.05
CA ALA A 41 -12.90 4.49 6.93
C ALA A 41 -12.96 3.63 5.65
N SER A 42 -12.85 2.32 5.79
CA SER A 42 -12.91 1.39 4.65
C SER A 42 -14.27 1.37 3.97
N PHE A 43 -15.37 1.48 4.70
CA PHE A 43 -16.72 1.59 4.14
C PHE A 43 -16.97 2.93 3.47
N PHE A 44 -16.50 4.02 4.07
CA PHE A 44 -16.62 5.35 3.47
C PHE A 44 -15.93 5.42 2.11
N VAL A 45 -14.70 4.92 2.00
CA VAL A 45 -13.96 4.84 0.73
C VAL A 45 -14.67 3.91 -0.26
N LEU A 46 -15.26 2.79 0.21
CA LEU A 46 -16.03 1.87 -0.62
C LEU A 46 -17.18 2.60 -1.35
N PHE A 47 -17.94 3.42 -0.64
CA PHE A 47 -19.08 4.12 -1.23
C PHE A 47 -18.69 5.22 -2.21
N ILE A 48 -17.67 6.03 -1.85
CA ILE A 48 -17.30 7.19 -2.65
C ILE A 48 -16.47 6.80 -3.87
N ASN A 49 -15.56 5.84 -3.73
CA ASN A 49 -14.58 5.55 -4.76
C ASN A 49 -14.79 4.18 -5.43
N ASP A 50 -15.04 3.12 -4.66
CA ASP A 50 -15.01 1.78 -5.21
C ASP A 50 -16.27 1.45 -6.01
N TYR A 51 -17.44 1.86 -5.55
CA TYR A 51 -18.69 1.63 -6.25
C TYR A 51 -18.74 2.34 -7.62
N PRO A 52 -18.46 3.67 -7.74
CA PRO A 52 -18.35 4.31 -9.04
C PRO A 52 -17.21 3.72 -9.88
N GLY A 53 -16.13 3.28 -9.23
CA GLY A 53 -15.01 2.62 -9.90
C GLY A 53 -15.37 1.28 -10.52
N ALA A 54 -16.28 0.51 -9.93
CA ALA A 54 -16.79 -0.74 -10.51
C ALA A 54 -17.56 -0.48 -11.82
N ALA A 55 -18.41 0.55 -11.82
CA ALA A 55 -19.12 0.97 -13.03
C ALA A 55 -18.13 1.42 -14.12
N PHE A 56 -17.09 2.17 -13.75
CA PHE A 56 -16.08 2.62 -14.69
C PHE A 56 -15.23 1.47 -15.24
N ALA A 57 -14.86 0.49 -14.41
CA ALA A 57 -14.17 -0.72 -14.86
C ALA A 57 -15.02 -1.53 -15.86
N LEU A 58 -16.34 -1.57 -15.68
CA LEU A 58 -17.25 -2.17 -16.64
C LEU A 58 -17.26 -1.41 -17.97
N LEU A 59 -17.26 -0.06 -17.94
CA LEU A 59 -17.16 0.75 -19.16
C LEU A 59 -15.85 0.51 -19.92
N ILE A 60 -14.72 0.38 -19.20
CA ILE A 60 -13.42 -0.01 -19.80
C ILE A 60 -13.53 -1.38 -20.48
N LEU A 61 -14.14 -2.36 -19.80
CA LEU A 61 -14.32 -3.70 -20.34
C LEU A 61 -15.20 -3.68 -21.61
N MET A 62 -16.30 -2.93 -21.59
CA MET A 62 -17.15 -2.74 -22.77
C MET A 62 -16.38 -2.05 -23.91
N GLY A 63 -15.61 -1.02 -23.61
CA GLY A 63 -14.74 -0.36 -24.58
C GLY A 63 -13.72 -1.32 -25.22
N ALA A 64 -13.13 -2.23 -24.43
CA ALA A 64 -12.22 -3.26 -24.94
C ALA A 64 -12.93 -4.31 -25.79
N LEU A 65 -14.16 -4.70 -25.44
CA LEU A 65 -14.96 -5.65 -26.23
C LEU A 65 -15.20 -5.16 -27.65
N PHE A 66 -15.53 -3.89 -27.83
CA PHE A 66 -15.78 -3.29 -29.13
C PHE A 66 -14.53 -2.75 -29.83
N GLY A 67 -13.55 -2.27 -29.05
CA GLY A 67 -12.36 -1.58 -29.55
C GLY A 67 -11.18 -2.49 -29.86
N SER A 68 -11.10 -3.70 -29.29
CA SER A 68 -9.90 -4.55 -29.41
C SER A 68 -9.48 -4.84 -30.86
N PRO A 69 -10.38 -5.01 -31.87
CA PRO A 69 -9.95 -5.23 -33.25
C PRO A 69 -9.32 -4.01 -33.91
N HIS A 70 -9.57 -2.81 -33.39
CA HIS A 70 -9.17 -1.54 -33.99
C HIS A 70 -8.00 -0.85 -33.29
N LEU A 71 -7.70 -1.25 -32.06
CA LEU A 71 -6.63 -0.66 -31.25
C LEU A 71 -5.30 -1.38 -31.49
N PRO A 72 -4.19 -0.67 -31.78
CA PRO A 72 -2.86 -1.26 -31.90
C PRO A 72 -2.25 -1.59 -30.52
N ALA A 73 -3.09 -1.99 -29.55
CA ALA A 73 -2.73 -2.16 -28.15
C ALA A 73 -1.58 -3.16 -27.93
N ARG A 74 -1.58 -4.26 -28.67
CA ARG A 74 -0.51 -5.27 -28.60
C ARG A 74 0.85 -4.75 -29.08
N ARG A 75 0.87 -3.78 -30.02
CA ARG A 75 2.13 -3.14 -30.44
C ARG A 75 2.75 -2.35 -29.28
N VAL A 76 1.90 -1.69 -28.47
CA VAL A 76 2.37 -0.97 -27.28
C VAL A 76 2.91 -1.95 -26.24
N VAL A 77 2.26 -3.09 -26.03
CA VAL A 77 2.74 -4.15 -25.13
C VAL A 77 4.09 -4.69 -25.61
N HIS A 78 4.20 -5.01 -26.89
CA HIS A 78 5.46 -5.48 -27.50
C HIS A 78 6.59 -4.44 -27.34
N TRP A 79 6.31 -3.17 -27.62
CA TRP A 79 7.27 -2.08 -27.44
C TRP A 79 7.70 -1.94 -25.97
N ALA A 80 6.75 -2.01 -25.02
CA ALA A 80 7.03 -1.94 -23.59
C ALA A 80 7.96 -3.08 -23.11
N GLY A 81 7.78 -4.28 -23.66
CA GLY A 81 8.66 -5.42 -23.40
C GLY A 81 10.11 -5.21 -23.87
N HIS A 82 10.34 -4.37 -24.88
CA HIS A 82 11.66 -4.05 -25.41
C HIS A 82 12.26 -2.78 -24.77
N GLN A 83 11.43 -1.89 -24.23
CA GLN A 83 11.82 -0.60 -23.69
C GLN A 83 11.38 -0.40 -22.22
N PRO A 84 11.73 -1.33 -21.30
CA PRO A 84 11.26 -1.26 -19.90
C PRO A 84 11.72 0.01 -19.17
N LEU A 85 12.93 0.52 -19.50
CA LEU A 85 13.44 1.76 -18.91
C LEU A 85 12.61 2.97 -19.32
N ALA A 86 12.21 3.06 -20.59
CA ALA A 86 11.35 4.15 -21.06
C ALA A 86 9.98 4.13 -20.32
N ILE A 87 9.39 2.93 -20.20
CA ILE A 87 8.14 2.76 -19.45
C ILE A 87 8.30 3.14 -17.97
N ALA A 88 9.36 2.69 -17.31
CA ALA A 88 9.62 3.02 -15.91
C ALA A 88 9.87 4.53 -15.72
N THR A 89 10.55 5.19 -16.67
CA THR A 89 10.75 6.65 -16.64
C THR A 89 9.42 7.39 -16.82
N VAL A 90 8.58 6.99 -17.77
CA VAL A 90 7.24 7.58 -17.94
C VAL A 90 6.40 7.37 -16.68
N ALA A 91 6.42 6.17 -16.11
CA ALA A 91 5.72 5.89 -14.86
C ALA A 91 6.24 6.78 -13.72
N LEU A 92 7.56 6.93 -13.57
CA LEU A 92 8.15 7.81 -12.56
C LEU A 92 7.65 9.26 -12.71
N LEU A 93 7.67 9.80 -13.93
CA LEU A 93 7.22 11.18 -14.19
C LEU A 93 5.73 11.36 -13.90
N LEU A 94 4.89 10.40 -14.32
CA LEU A 94 3.44 10.43 -14.03
C LEU A 94 3.15 10.32 -12.54
N LEU A 95 3.86 9.43 -11.82
CA LEU A 95 3.71 9.27 -10.37
C LEU A 95 4.23 10.50 -9.62
N ALA A 96 5.37 11.05 -10.03
CA ALA A 96 5.92 12.27 -9.44
C ALA A 96 4.97 13.47 -9.61
N LEU A 97 4.41 13.65 -10.81
CA LEU A 97 3.38 14.65 -11.07
C LEU A 97 2.12 14.38 -10.21
N GLY A 98 1.69 13.13 -10.15
CA GLY A 98 0.54 12.70 -9.35
C GLY A 98 0.71 12.98 -7.84
N ALA A 99 1.90 12.75 -7.29
CA ALA A 99 2.19 13.03 -5.88
C ALA A 99 2.01 14.53 -5.53
N VAL A 100 2.30 15.43 -6.47
CA VAL A 100 2.14 16.87 -6.27
C VAL A 100 0.72 17.33 -6.62
N VAL A 101 0.20 16.95 -7.79
CA VAL A 101 -1.07 17.50 -8.32
C VAL A 101 -2.29 16.76 -7.78
N VAL A 102 -2.20 15.43 -7.62
CA VAL A 102 -3.33 14.59 -7.17
C VAL A 102 -3.32 14.42 -5.66
N TYR A 103 -2.16 14.15 -5.07
CA TYR A 103 -2.02 13.89 -3.64
C TYR A 103 -1.65 15.15 -2.83
N HIS A 104 -1.42 16.29 -3.51
CA HIS A 104 -1.07 17.58 -2.91
C HIS A 104 0.17 17.55 -2.00
N ASN A 105 1.08 16.61 -2.22
CA ASN A 105 2.26 16.39 -1.37
C ASN A 105 1.89 16.31 0.13
N HIS A 106 0.76 15.68 0.47
CA HIS A 106 0.20 15.65 1.82
C HIS A 106 -0.05 14.22 2.29
N PRO A 107 0.49 13.79 3.47
CA PRO A 107 0.10 12.53 4.09
C PRO A 107 -1.38 12.60 4.49
N LEU A 108 -2.23 11.76 3.90
CA LEU A 108 -3.68 11.84 4.09
C LEU A 108 -4.14 11.24 5.41
N ALA A 109 -3.58 10.10 5.80
CA ALA A 109 -3.97 9.36 7.01
C ALA A 109 -2.81 9.28 8.01
N MET A 110 -3.14 8.96 9.26
CA MET A 110 -2.12 8.83 10.33
C MET A 110 -1.08 7.75 10.04
N ASP A 111 -1.42 6.68 9.32
CA ASP A 111 -0.46 5.68 8.83
C ASP A 111 0.65 6.29 7.96
N GLU A 112 0.30 7.30 7.15
CA GLU A 112 1.22 8.01 6.28
C GLU A 112 1.97 9.10 7.05
N TYR A 113 1.26 9.81 7.93
CA TYR A 113 1.84 10.89 8.73
C TYR A 113 2.86 10.36 9.75
N ALA A 114 2.61 9.22 10.40
CA ALA A 114 3.54 8.63 11.37
C ALA A 114 4.92 8.37 10.74
N ALA A 115 4.96 7.74 9.56
CA ALA A 115 6.20 7.52 8.83
C ALA A 115 6.84 8.85 8.34
N ASN A 116 6.03 9.82 7.89
CA ASN A 116 6.50 11.14 7.49
C ASN A 116 7.08 11.92 8.69
N PHE A 117 6.41 11.87 9.85
CA PHE A 117 6.88 12.44 11.10
C PHE A 117 8.24 11.84 11.48
N GLN A 118 8.35 10.52 11.56
CA GLN A 118 9.58 9.83 11.96
C GLN A 118 10.70 10.03 10.94
N SER A 119 10.40 10.14 9.66
CA SER A 119 11.41 10.44 8.64
C SER A 119 12.01 11.84 8.80
N ARG A 120 11.24 12.83 9.25
CA ARG A 120 11.75 14.17 9.61
C ARG A 120 12.69 14.10 10.82
N VAL A 121 12.32 13.28 11.80
CA VAL A 121 13.15 13.03 12.98
C VAL A 121 14.49 12.43 12.57
N PHE A 122 14.50 11.38 11.76
CA PHE A 122 15.72 10.76 11.26
C PHE A 122 16.54 11.68 10.34
N ALA A 123 15.90 12.49 9.51
CA ALA A 123 16.58 13.47 8.67
C ALA A 123 17.31 14.55 9.49
N ALA A 124 16.87 14.80 10.72
CA ALA A 124 17.53 15.69 11.67
C ALA A 124 18.63 14.99 12.51
N GLY A 125 18.84 13.68 12.34
CA GLY A 125 19.81 12.89 13.12
C GLY A 125 19.32 12.47 14.50
N GLU A 126 18.02 12.60 14.77
CA GLU A 126 17.39 12.30 16.05
C GLU A 126 16.61 10.98 16.00
N LEU A 127 16.23 10.45 17.17
CA LEU A 127 15.42 9.22 17.26
C LEU A 127 13.96 9.49 17.62
N HIS A 128 13.65 10.65 18.22
CA HIS A 128 12.29 11.06 18.57
C HIS A 128 12.11 12.58 18.39
N GLY A 129 10.89 13.02 18.16
CA GLY A 129 10.48 14.41 18.28
C GLY A 129 10.10 14.76 19.71
N THR A 130 9.79 16.04 19.96
CA THR A 130 9.41 16.50 21.31
C THR A 130 8.27 17.50 21.22
N PHE A 131 7.18 17.22 21.91
CA PHE A 131 6.05 18.13 22.11
C PHE A 131 5.96 18.55 23.58
N PRO A 132 5.39 19.72 23.89
CA PRO A 132 5.11 20.09 25.28
C PRO A 132 4.19 19.06 25.93
N ALA A 133 4.66 18.36 26.98
CA ALA A 133 3.93 17.27 27.63
C ALA A 133 2.49 17.65 28.06
N PRO A 134 2.23 18.88 28.61
CA PRO A 134 0.87 19.27 28.99
C PRO A 134 -0.07 19.50 27.80
N GLN A 135 0.45 19.60 26.56
CA GLN A 135 -0.35 19.85 25.35
C GLN A 135 -0.53 18.60 24.46
N LEU A 136 0.02 17.46 24.87
CA LEU A 136 0.02 16.23 24.06
C LEU A 136 -1.38 15.82 23.59
N ASP A 137 -2.40 15.95 24.43
CA ASP A 137 -3.77 15.54 24.06
C ASP A 137 -4.39 16.42 22.97
N TRP A 138 -3.94 17.67 22.82
CA TRP A 138 -4.32 18.56 21.71
C TRP A 138 -3.46 18.36 20.47
N LEU A 139 -2.15 18.10 20.64
CA LEU A 139 -1.20 17.93 19.54
C LEU A 139 -1.29 16.55 18.86
N ILE A 140 -1.74 15.53 19.60
CA ILE A 140 -1.98 14.18 19.11
C ILE A 140 -3.29 13.70 19.70
N PRO A 141 -4.36 13.50 18.90
CA PRO A 141 -5.63 12.96 19.38
C PRO A 141 -5.43 11.67 20.20
N ARG A 142 -6.13 11.54 21.33
CA ARG A 142 -5.93 10.40 22.27
C ARG A 142 -6.05 9.03 21.63
N GLY A 143 -6.93 8.86 20.66
CA GLY A 143 -7.09 7.60 19.93
C GLY A 143 -5.92 7.27 19.00
N PHE A 144 -5.01 8.21 18.77
CA PHE A 144 -3.82 8.03 17.94
C PHE A 144 -2.53 7.84 18.75
N GLN A 145 -2.57 8.21 20.04
CA GLN A 145 -1.46 7.96 20.97
C GLN A 145 -1.31 6.45 21.18
N ASP A 146 -0.08 5.97 21.13
CA ASP A 146 0.33 4.56 21.25
C ASP A 146 -0.24 3.63 20.16
N TYR A 147 -1.07 4.15 19.26
CA TYR A 147 -1.56 3.43 18.08
C TYR A 147 -0.75 3.79 16.82
N PHE A 148 -0.54 5.07 16.54
CA PHE A 148 0.27 5.58 15.43
C PHE A 148 1.57 6.22 15.91
N LEU A 149 1.53 6.94 17.02
CA LEU A 149 2.66 7.62 17.62
C LEU A 149 2.77 7.22 19.09
N ASN A 150 3.89 6.65 19.47
CA ASN A 150 4.28 6.42 20.85
C ASN A 150 4.56 7.76 21.53
N VAL A 151 4.01 8.00 22.72
CA VAL A 151 4.20 9.26 23.45
C VAL A 151 4.65 9.00 24.88
N SER A 152 5.63 9.77 25.35
CA SER A 152 5.98 9.86 26.77
C SER A 152 5.26 11.08 27.40
N ARG A 153 4.35 10.84 28.32
CA ARG A 153 3.62 11.92 29.02
C ARG A 153 4.49 12.68 30.00
N ALA A 154 5.60 12.10 30.42
CA ALA A 154 6.53 12.73 31.35
C ALA A 154 7.48 13.69 30.63
N THR A 155 8.03 13.28 29.48
CA THR A 155 9.06 14.06 28.77
C THR A 155 8.52 14.82 27.54
N GLY A 156 7.35 14.41 27.02
CA GLY A 156 6.83 14.92 25.76
C GLY A 156 7.50 14.30 24.52
N SER A 157 8.32 13.27 24.68
CA SER A 157 8.96 12.57 23.57
C SER A 157 7.92 11.83 22.73
N VAL A 158 8.07 11.90 21.39
CA VAL A 158 7.14 11.34 20.42
C VAL A 158 7.92 10.59 19.34
N ALA A 159 7.53 9.36 19.04
CA ALA A 159 8.10 8.55 17.97
C ALA A 159 7.03 7.69 17.29
N GLU A 160 7.29 7.24 16.05
CA GLU A 160 6.42 6.32 15.32
C GLU A 160 6.24 4.98 16.08
N THR A 161 5.03 4.44 16.10
CA THR A 161 4.73 3.13 16.70
C THR A 161 5.19 1.98 15.80
N TYR A 162 5.15 2.19 14.49
CA TYR A 162 5.56 1.21 13.48
C TYR A 162 7.07 0.95 13.49
N TRP A 163 7.49 -0.11 12.82
CA TRP A 163 8.91 -0.39 12.64
C TRP A 163 9.54 0.62 11.68
N PRO A 164 10.78 1.08 11.94
CA PRO A 164 11.32 2.33 11.41
C PRO A 164 11.86 2.24 9.98
N GLY A 165 11.82 1.07 9.34
CA GLY A 165 12.48 0.85 8.05
C GLY A 165 11.96 1.75 6.94
N PHE A 166 10.65 2.02 6.87
CA PHE A 166 10.11 2.91 5.85
C PHE A 166 10.43 4.38 6.15
N ALA A 167 10.36 4.80 7.41
CA ALA A 167 10.75 6.15 7.81
C ALA A 167 12.25 6.41 7.52
N LEU A 168 13.12 5.43 7.76
CA LEU A 168 14.55 5.50 7.39
C LEU A 168 14.75 5.57 5.86
N LEU A 169 13.98 4.81 5.09
CA LEU A 169 14.03 4.85 3.63
C LEU A 169 13.56 6.21 3.10
N LEU A 170 12.58 6.82 3.74
CA LEU A 170 12.04 8.13 3.39
C LEU A 170 12.95 9.30 3.83
N ALA A 171 13.75 9.11 4.89
CA ALA A 171 14.57 10.18 5.50
C ALA A 171 15.53 10.89 4.54
N PRO A 172 16.26 10.23 3.62
CA PRO A 172 17.11 10.94 2.64
C PRO A 172 16.31 11.87 1.72
N PHE A 173 15.09 11.44 1.32
CA PHE A 173 14.20 12.27 0.51
C PHE A 173 13.62 13.43 1.32
N MET A 174 13.36 13.22 2.60
CA MET A 174 12.93 14.27 3.53
C MET A 174 14.03 15.31 3.72
N TRP A 175 15.27 14.87 3.94
CA TRP A 175 16.44 15.73 4.04
C TRP A 175 16.65 16.58 2.78
N ALA A 176 16.43 15.99 1.59
CA ALA A 176 16.52 16.67 0.30
C ALA A 176 15.28 17.55 -0.02
N GLY A 177 14.25 17.59 0.84
CA GLY A 177 12.99 18.33 0.60
C GLY A 177 12.07 17.75 -0.46
N VAL A 178 12.29 16.49 -0.88
CA VAL A 178 11.55 15.81 -1.95
C VAL A 178 10.94 14.49 -1.47
N ALA A 179 10.42 14.44 -0.26
CA ALA A 179 9.83 13.23 0.34
C ALA A 179 8.75 12.59 -0.56
N TRP A 180 7.97 13.40 -1.27
CA TRP A 180 6.95 12.98 -2.23
C TRP A 180 7.49 12.15 -3.40
N LEU A 181 8.79 12.18 -3.67
CA LEU A 181 9.42 11.46 -4.79
C LEU A 181 9.81 10.01 -4.42
N CYS A 182 9.83 9.66 -3.13
CA CYS A 182 10.24 8.34 -2.66
C CYS A 182 9.39 7.21 -3.29
N ASN A 183 8.08 7.21 -3.06
CA ASN A 183 7.19 6.17 -3.58
C ASN A 183 7.09 6.12 -5.12
N PRO A 184 7.08 7.24 -5.86
CA PRO A 184 7.27 7.23 -7.32
C PRO A 184 8.50 6.44 -7.78
N ILE A 185 9.67 6.66 -7.16
CA ILE A 185 10.90 5.94 -7.49
C ILE A 185 10.77 4.45 -7.17
N LEU A 186 10.28 4.09 -5.97
CA LEU A 186 10.09 2.70 -5.58
C LEU A 186 9.15 1.96 -6.53
N SER A 187 8.07 2.62 -6.96
CA SER A 187 7.10 2.05 -7.91
C SER A 187 7.71 1.87 -9.31
N ALA A 188 8.47 2.84 -9.80
CA ALA A 188 9.17 2.73 -11.09
C ALA A 188 10.21 1.59 -11.07
N LEU A 189 10.98 1.44 -10.00
CA LEU A 189 11.92 0.33 -9.81
C LEU A 189 11.19 -1.01 -9.75
N THR A 190 10.03 -1.07 -9.11
CA THR A 190 9.19 -2.28 -9.07
C THR A 190 8.81 -2.76 -10.47
N LEU A 191 8.47 -1.85 -11.39
CA LEU A 191 8.16 -2.20 -12.77
C LEU A 191 9.34 -2.88 -13.48
N LEU A 192 10.56 -2.38 -13.27
CA LEU A 192 11.77 -3.00 -13.85
C LEU A 192 12.03 -4.40 -13.26
N VAL A 193 11.82 -4.57 -11.96
CA VAL A 193 11.98 -5.88 -11.30
C VAL A 193 10.94 -6.88 -11.79
N ILE A 194 9.67 -6.47 -11.95
CA ILE A 194 8.60 -7.33 -12.50
C ILE A 194 8.87 -7.72 -13.94
N HIS A 195 9.33 -6.77 -14.78
CA HIS A 195 9.76 -7.06 -16.15
C HIS A 195 10.88 -8.13 -16.13
N ARG A 196 11.89 -7.98 -15.27
CA ARG A 196 12.97 -8.96 -15.14
C ARG A 196 12.48 -10.32 -14.66
N LEU A 197 11.57 -10.36 -13.67
CA LEU A 197 10.93 -11.60 -13.21
C LEU A 197 10.16 -12.31 -14.33
N ALA A 198 9.46 -11.55 -15.18
CA ALA A 198 8.75 -12.09 -16.32
C ALA A 198 9.72 -12.69 -17.36
N LEU A 199 10.86 -12.06 -17.62
CA LEU A 199 11.90 -12.65 -18.48
C LEU A 199 12.46 -13.95 -17.89
N GLU A 200 12.64 -14.04 -16.57
CA GLU A 200 13.10 -15.28 -15.92
C GLU A 200 12.05 -16.41 -16.00
N LEU A 201 10.77 -16.07 -16.12
CA LEU A 201 9.65 -17.02 -16.22
C LEU A 201 9.41 -17.48 -17.65
N PHE A 202 9.42 -16.55 -18.62
CA PHE A 202 8.89 -16.79 -19.97
C PHE A 202 9.96 -16.78 -21.06
N ASP A 203 11.11 -16.14 -20.81
CA ASP A 203 12.15 -15.87 -21.83
C ASP A 203 11.55 -15.22 -23.12
N ASP A 204 10.54 -14.38 -22.92
CA ASP A 204 9.75 -13.74 -23.96
C ASP A 204 9.51 -12.27 -23.61
N ARG A 205 9.90 -11.37 -24.51
CA ARG A 205 9.78 -9.92 -24.27
C ARG A 205 8.35 -9.42 -24.36
N GLU A 206 7.50 -10.03 -25.18
CA GLU A 206 6.07 -9.67 -25.22
C GLU A 206 5.39 -10.06 -23.92
N ALA A 207 5.69 -11.25 -23.39
CA ALA A 207 5.22 -11.67 -22.06
C ALA A 207 5.70 -10.71 -20.96
N ALA A 208 6.97 -10.28 -21.01
CA ALA A 208 7.49 -9.28 -20.08
C ALA A 208 6.79 -7.93 -20.21
N GLY A 209 6.42 -7.52 -21.43
CA GLY A 209 5.61 -6.34 -21.69
C GLY A 209 4.20 -6.44 -21.10
N PHE A 210 3.54 -7.60 -21.20
CA PHE A 210 2.24 -7.84 -20.54
C PHE A 210 2.36 -7.73 -19.02
N ALA A 211 3.32 -8.39 -18.38
CA ALA A 211 3.51 -8.33 -16.93
C ALA A 211 3.78 -6.89 -16.46
N LEU A 212 4.64 -6.17 -17.19
CA LEU A 212 4.98 -4.77 -16.92
C LEU A 212 3.74 -3.87 -17.00
N LEU A 213 3.00 -3.92 -18.11
CA LEU A 213 1.87 -3.03 -18.33
C LEU A 213 0.63 -3.43 -17.54
N LEU A 214 0.37 -4.72 -17.28
CA LEU A 214 -0.67 -5.16 -16.33
C LEU A 214 -0.42 -4.59 -14.92
N THR A 215 0.85 -4.46 -14.52
CA THR A 215 1.22 -3.82 -13.26
C THR A 215 0.99 -2.31 -13.33
N MET A 216 1.63 -1.63 -14.28
CA MET A 216 1.59 -0.17 -14.42
C MET A 216 0.16 0.36 -14.61
N SER A 217 -0.67 -0.34 -15.38
CA SER A 217 -2.05 0.06 -15.68
C SER A 217 -3.02 -0.22 -14.54
N SER A 218 -2.63 -0.98 -13.51
CA SER A 218 -3.48 -1.22 -12.35
C SER A 218 -3.56 0.04 -11.47
N PRO A 219 -4.75 0.68 -11.34
CA PRO A 219 -4.89 1.96 -10.63
C PRO A 219 -4.39 1.93 -9.18
N VAL A 220 -4.38 0.76 -8.52
CA VAL A 220 -3.85 0.62 -7.16
C VAL A 220 -2.34 0.93 -7.11
N ILE A 221 -1.59 0.61 -8.16
CA ILE A 221 -0.15 0.92 -8.25
C ILE A 221 0.05 2.42 -8.38
N PHE A 222 -0.78 3.09 -9.21
CA PHE A 222 -0.76 4.54 -9.32
C PHE A 222 -1.09 5.21 -7.96
N ALA A 223 -2.23 4.88 -7.36
CA ALA A 223 -2.70 5.57 -6.17
C ALA A 223 -1.79 5.37 -4.95
N ASN A 224 -1.23 4.16 -4.74
CA ASN A 224 -0.26 3.96 -3.67
C ASN A 224 1.12 4.53 -4.03
N GLY A 225 1.50 4.55 -5.30
CA GLY A 225 2.76 5.12 -5.77
C GLY A 225 2.87 6.64 -5.63
N ILE A 226 1.74 7.36 -5.51
CA ILE A 226 1.70 8.82 -5.27
C ILE A 226 1.47 9.19 -3.81
N SER A 227 1.27 8.22 -2.93
CA SER A 227 0.96 8.37 -1.50
C SER A 227 2.22 8.28 -0.63
N TYR A 228 2.06 8.41 0.69
CA TYR A 228 3.13 8.21 1.68
C TYR A 228 3.05 6.85 2.39
N TYR A 229 2.24 5.92 1.90
CA TYR A 229 2.16 4.57 2.47
C TYR A 229 3.44 3.75 2.21
N SER A 230 3.76 2.84 3.12
CA SER A 230 4.89 1.90 3.00
C SER A 230 4.69 0.78 1.96
N MET A 231 3.48 0.64 1.40
CA MET A 231 3.13 -0.45 0.48
C MET A 231 3.99 -0.56 -0.79
N PRO A 232 4.37 0.55 -1.49
CA PRO A 232 5.30 0.46 -2.62
C PRO A 232 6.67 -0.09 -2.23
N ALA A 233 7.16 0.25 -1.02
CA ALA A 233 8.42 -0.28 -0.51
C ALA A 233 8.35 -1.79 -0.24
N HIS A 234 7.25 -2.28 0.36
CA HIS A 234 7.01 -3.71 0.56
C HIS A 234 6.93 -4.46 -0.78
N LEU A 235 6.22 -3.91 -1.76
CA LEU A 235 6.07 -4.53 -3.08
C LEU A 235 7.42 -4.64 -3.80
N LEU A 236 8.24 -3.56 -3.79
CA LEU A 236 9.58 -3.59 -4.36
C LEU A 236 10.46 -4.62 -3.65
N ALA A 237 10.51 -4.59 -2.31
CA ALA A 237 11.33 -5.49 -1.52
C ALA A 237 10.96 -6.96 -1.76
N ASN A 238 9.66 -7.29 -1.77
CA ASN A 238 9.19 -8.65 -2.07
C ASN A 238 9.51 -9.07 -3.52
N SER A 239 9.42 -8.14 -4.47
CA SER A 239 9.77 -8.41 -5.87
C SER A 239 11.26 -8.69 -6.03
N VAL A 240 12.13 -7.90 -5.38
CA VAL A 240 13.58 -8.11 -5.39
C VAL A 240 13.96 -9.40 -4.66
N PHE A 241 13.33 -9.68 -3.50
CA PHE A 241 13.50 -10.93 -2.77
C PHE A 241 13.21 -12.15 -3.66
N ALA A 242 12.07 -12.15 -4.35
CA ALA A 242 11.71 -13.21 -5.28
C ALA A 242 12.72 -13.32 -6.43
N LEU A 243 13.13 -12.19 -7.05
CA LEU A 243 14.10 -12.17 -8.16
C LEU A 243 15.45 -12.76 -7.74
N LEU A 244 15.93 -12.46 -6.54
CA LEU A 244 17.17 -13.03 -6.01
C LEU A 244 17.08 -14.54 -5.80
N LEU A 245 15.90 -15.04 -5.41
CA LEU A 245 15.67 -16.46 -5.14
C LEU A 245 15.24 -17.27 -6.38
N VAL A 246 14.90 -16.66 -7.52
CA VAL A 246 14.64 -17.42 -8.78
C VAL A 246 15.78 -18.36 -9.15
N ARG A 247 17.02 -17.92 -8.96
CA ARG A 247 18.26 -18.69 -9.17
C ARG A 247 19.18 -18.52 -7.96
N PRO A 248 18.88 -19.19 -6.83
CA PRO A 248 19.57 -18.93 -5.57
C PRO A 248 21.04 -19.42 -5.65
N THR A 249 21.94 -18.52 -5.29
CA THR A 249 23.35 -18.77 -4.99
C THR A 249 23.62 -18.33 -3.54
N PRO A 250 24.72 -18.70 -2.89
CA PRO A 250 25.05 -18.23 -1.55
C PRO A 250 24.99 -16.70 -1.41
N PHE A 251 25.59 -15.96 -2.35
CA PHE A 251 25.55 -14.50 -2.37
C PHE A 251 24.13 -13.95 -2.54
N ARG A 252 23.37 -14.51 -3.49
CA ARG A 252 21.96 -14.10 -3.69
C ARG A 252 21.07 -14.43 -2.50
N ALA A 253 21.36 -15.52 -1.77
CA ALA A 253 20.63 -15.88 -0.56
C ALA A 253 20.89 -14.86 0.56
N VAL A 254 22.15 -14.44 0.80
CA VAL A 254 22.48 -13.36 1.75
C VAL A 254 21.80 -12.05 1.34
N ALA A 255 21.88 -11.67 0.06
CA ALA A 255 21.25 -10.45 -0.45
C ALA A 255 19.72 -10.51 -0.30
N ALA A 256 19.09 -11.66 -0.58
CA ALA A 256 17.66 -11.87 -0.36
C ALA A 256 17.30 -11.74 1.13
N GLY A 257 18.13 -12.28 2.02
CA GLY A 257 17.96 -12.11 3.47
C GLY A 257 18.03 -10.64 3.89
N ALA A 258 19.00 -9.87 3.39
CA ALA A 258 19.12 -8.45 3.70
C ALA A 258 17.89 -7.64 3.21
N VAL A 259 17.43 -7.90 1.97
CA VAL A 259 16.20 -7.29 1.45
C VAL A 259 14.97 -7.73 2.23
N GLY A 260 14.89 -9.02 2.60
CA GLY A 260 13.81 -9.54 3.43
C GLY A 260 13.81 -8.94 4.85
N SER A 261 14.98 -8.72 5.43
CA SER A 261 15.15 -8.03 6.70
C SER A 261 14.61 -6.60 6.65
N LEU A 262 14.96 -5.85 5.59
CA LEU A 262 14.37 -4.54 5.35
C LEU A 262 12.84 -4.65 5.20
N ALA A 263 12.35 -5.60 4.40
CA ALA A 263 10.91 -5.80 4.19
C ALA A 263 10.16 -6.13 5.49
N LEU A 264 10.74 -6.90 6.41
CA LEU A 264 10.15 -7.15 7.73
C LEU A 264 10.02 -5.87 8.56
N THR A 265 10.98 -4.95 8.42
CA THR A 265 11.10 -3.76 9.27
C THR A 265 10.50 -2.48 8.67
N LEU A 266 9.94 -2.53 7.43
CA LEU A 266 9.36 -1.34 6.78
C LEU A 266 8.19 -0.73 7.54
N HIS A 267 7.30 -1.55 8.11
CA HIS A 267 6.09 -1.07 8.80
C HIS A 267 5.66 -2.07 9.87
N ASN A 268 5.44 -3.31 9.47
CA ASN A 268 5.18 -4.47 10.32
C ASN A 268 5.61 -5.74 9.57
N PRO A 269 5.89 -6.86 10.28
CA PRO A 269 6.48 -8.04 9.66
C PRO A 269 5.50 -8.87 8.82
N VAL A 270 4.18 -8.70 8.99
CA VAL A 270 3.15 -9.58 8.41
C VAL A 270 3.22 -9.66 6.88
N PRO A 271 3.28 -8.53 6.13
CA PRO A 271 3.25 -8.57 4.66
C PRO A 271 4.39 -9.40 4.06
N HIS A 272 5.60 -9.23 4.58
CA HIS A 272 6.76 -9.98 4.09
C HIS A 272 6.75 -11.43 4.53
N THR A 273 6.40 -11.71 5.80
CA THR A 273 6.34 -13.07 6.33
C THR A 273 5.39 -13.95 5.52
N LEU A 274 4.18 -13.47 5.24
CA LEU A 274 3.19 -14.19 4.44
C LEU A 274 3.66 -14.43 3.00
N PHE A 275 4.30 -13.43 2.40
CA PHE A 275 4.83 -13.54 1.05
C PHE A 275 6.03 -14.49 0.96
N ALA A 276 6.98 -14.39 1.91
CA ALA A 276 8.25 -15.08 1.87
C ALA A 276 8.19 -16.54 2.31
N ALA A 277 7.22 -16.93 3.16
CA ALA A 277 7.16 -18.27 3.74
C ALA A 277 7.22 -19.41 2.70
N PRO A 278 6.49 -19.41 1.56
CA PRO A 278 6.62 -20.45 0.55
C PRO A 278 8.04 -20.54 -0.05
N TRP A 279 8.71 -19.41 -0.21
CA TRP A 279 10.07 -19.34 -0.73
C TRP A 279 11.09 -19.92 0.23
N LEU A 280 10.93 -19.66 1.53
CA LEU A 280 11.79 -20.21 2.58
C LEU A 280 11.67 -21.73 2.64
N VAL A 281 10.43 -22.25 2.62
CA VAL A 281 10.18 -23.69 2.56
C VAL A 281 10.81 -24.32 1.32
N TRP A 282 10.61 -23.69 0.15
CA TRP A 282 11.18 -24.18 -1.09
C TRP A 282 12.72 -24.15 -1.09
N VAL A 283 13.36 -23.11 -0.56
CA VAL A 283 14.82 -23.05 -0.41
C VAL A 283 15.30 -24.17 0.52
N ALA A 284 14.65 -24.37 1.66
CA ALA A 284 15.02 -25.39 2.65
C ALA A 284 14.95 -26.82 2.10
N THR A 285 13.98 -27.11 1.24
CA THR A 285 13.72 -28.46 0.70
C THR A 285 14.56 -28.82 -0.53
N ARG A 286 15.41 -27.91 -1.02
CA ARG A 286 16.29 -28.19 -2.18
C ARG A 286 17.57 -28.93 -1.79
N PRO A 287 18.21 -29.64 -2.75
CA PRO A 287 19.59 -30.11 -2.55
C PRO A 287 20.52 -28.93 -2.19
N GLY A 288 21.25 -29.03 -1.11
CA GLY A 288 22.07 -27.93 -0.56
C GLY A 288 21.27 -26.80 0.08
N GLY A 289 19.98 -26.99 0.31
CA GLY A 289 19.06 -25.99 0.83
C GLY A 289 19.40 -25.49 2.22
N VAL A 290 19.94 -26.35 3.10
CA VAL A 290 20.38 -25.94 4.45
C VAL A 290 21.43 -24.84 4.37
N LYS A 291 22.45 -24.98 3.51
CA LYS A 291 23.47 -23.93 3.31
C LYS A 291 22.86 -22.62 2.81
N LEU A 292 21.96 -22.70 1.82
CA LEU A 292 21.27 -21.51 1.27
C LEU A 292 20.39 -20.84 2.33
N LEU A 293 19.66 -21.63 3.11
CA LEU A 293 18.82 -21.12 4.20
C LEU A 293 19.66 -20.45 5.29
N THR A 294 20.80 -21.05 5.68
CA THR A 294 21.73 -20.44 6.64
C THR A 294 22.25 -19.08 6.12
N MET A 295 22.64 -19.00 4.83
CA MET A 295 23.09 -17.75 4.21
C MET A 295 21.98 -16.70 4.19
N LEU A 296 20.76 -17.12 3.88
CA LEU A 296 19.59 -16.25 3.86
C LEU A 296 19.28 -15.72 5.27
N ILE A 297 19.29 -16.57 6.29
CA ILE A 297 19.12 -16.18 7.71
C ILE A 297 20.23 -15.21 8.13
N ALA A 298 21.49 -15.47 7.75
CA ALA A 298 22.60 -14.58 8.02
C ALA A 298 22.37 -13.18 7.41
N GLY A 299 21.73 -13.11 6.23
CA GLY A 299 21.31 -11.84 5.62
C GLY A 299 20.17 -11.14 6.37
N TYR A 300 19.24 -11.89 6.96
CA TYR A 300 18.14 -11.32 7.76
C TYR A 300 18.61 -10.69 9.07
N LEU A 301 19.59 -11.30 9.74
CA LEU A 301 19.96 -10.96 11.11
C LEU A 301 20.30 -9.46 11.33
N PRO A 302 21.17 -8.80 10.55
CA PRO A 302 21.68 -7.47 10.91
C PRO A 302 20.57 -6.41 11.05
N LEU A 303 19.71 -6.27 10.06
CA LEU A 303 18.64 -5.25 10.09
C LEU A 303 17.48 -5.68 11.00
N CYS A 304 17.16 -6.98 11.10
CA CYS A 304 16.17 -7.46 12.07
C CYS A 304 16.59 -7.18 13.51
N VAL A 305 17.87 -7.34 13.83
CA VAL A 305 18.38 -7.01 15.17
C VAL A 305 18.39 -5.50 15.37
N LEU A 306 18.92 -4.74 14.42
CA LEU A 306 19.04 -3.29 14.57
C LEU A 306 17.68 -2.58 14.53
N LEU A 307 16.90 -2.80 13.49
CA LEU A 307 15.65 -2.06 13.24
C LEU A 307 14.44 -2.75 13.89
N GLY A 308 14.47 -4.05 14.08
CA GLY A 308 13.42 -4.78 14.78
C GLY A 308 13.62 -4.73 16.30
N LEU A 309 14.57 -5.49 16.81
CA LEU A 309 14.81 -5.57 18.27
C LEU A 309 15.27 -4.23 18.85
N GLY A 310 16.21 -3.54 18.17
CA GLY A 310 16.73 -2.24 18.62
C GLY A 310 15.61 -1.18 18.72
N TRP A 311 14.73 -1.10 17.72
CA TRP A 311 13.58 -0.19 17.75
C TRP A 311 12.56 -0.56 18.83
N PHE A 312 12.33 -1.85 19.01
CA PHE A 312 11.42 -2.34 20.06
C PHE A 312 11.94 -1.95 21.46
N LEU A 313 13.22 -2.11 21.73
CA LEU A 313 13.84 -1.72 23.01
C LEU A 313 13.84 -0.20 23.19
N PHE A 314 14.15 0.56 22.14
CA PHE A 314 14.12 2.03 22.15
C PHE A 314 12.71 2.56 22.45
N SER A 315 11.69 2.09 21.73
CA SER A 315 10.31 2.57 21.94
C SER A 315 9.76 2.16 23.30
N GLY A 316 10.19 0.99 23.84
CA GLY A 316 9.87 0.59 25.22
C GLY A 316 10.50 1.52 26.26
N HIS A 317 11.77 1.90 26.07
CA HIS A 317 12.46 2.85 26.95
C HIS A 317 11.81 4.25 26.91
N LEU A 318 11.47 4.73 25.71
CA LEU A 318 10.80 6.01 25.51
C LEU A 318 9.50 6.14 26.32
N LEU A 319 8.72 5.06 26.39
CA LEU A 319 7.41 5.05 27.07
C LEU A 319 7.52 4.92 28.60
N HIS A 320 8.55 4.23 29.11
CA HIS A 320 8.57 3.74 30.50
C HIS A 320 9.73 4.26 31.35
N GLU A 321 10.47 5.25 30.88
CA GLU A 321 11.56 5.94 31.63
C GLU A 321 12.62 5.02 32.27
N GLY A 322 12.92 3.84 31.68
CA GLY A 322 14.02 3.01 32.13
C GLY A 322 14.08 1.63 31.47
N LEU A 323 15.30 1.22 31.09
CA LEU A 323 15.56 -0.07 30.46
C LEU A 323 15.09 -1.28 31.31
N ALA A 324 15.11 -1.18 32.63
CA ALA A 324 14.69 -2.27 33.52
C ALA A 324 13.14 -2.41 33.58
N ALA A 325 12.40 -1.29 33.61
CA ALA A 325 10.94 -1.29 33.53
C ALA A 325 10.45 -1.69 32.14
N ALA A 326 11.15 -1.23 31.08
CA ALA A 326 10.86 -1.60 29.69
C ALA A 326 11.05 -3.11 29.47
N ALA A 327 12.08 -3.72 30.05
CA ALA A 327 12.34 -5.15 29.89
C ALA A 327 11.31 -6.04 30.62
N GLN A 328 10.78 -5.59 31.76
CA GLN A 328 9.81 -6.37 32.53
C GLN A 328 8.36 -6.26 32.02
N THR A 329 7.92 -5.07 31.58
CA THR A 329 6.57 -4.87 31.02
C THR A 329 6.51 -5.17 29.52
N ALA A 330 7.59 -4.92 28.76
CA ALA A 330 7.63 -5.17 27.34
C ALA A 330 7.62 -6.66 26.98
N SER A 331 8.18 -7.53 27.81
CA SER A 331 8.32 -8.94 27.45
C SER A 331 7.01 -9.73 27.50
N SER A 332 6.10 -9.44 28.44
CA SER A 332 4.85 -10.18 28.56
C SER A 332 3.68 -9.53 27.81
N ASP A 333 3.47 -8.24 27.96
CA ASP A 333 2.26 -7.60 27.46
C ASP A 333 2.32 -7.19 25.98
N ARG A 334 3.50 -6.75 25.51
CA ARG A 334 3.67 -6.44 24.07
C ARG A 334 3.79 -7.69 23.22
N LEU A 335 4.53 -8.71 23.67
CA LEU A 335 4.56 -10.00 22.97
C LEU A 335 3.17 -10.64 22.96
N HIS A 336 2.44 -10.56 24.07
CA HIS A 336 1.05 -11.00 24.18
C HIS A 336 0.11 -10.17 23.28
N SER A 337 0.32 -8.86 23.16
CA SER A 337 -0.41 -7.98 22.24
C SER A 337 -0.05 -8.26 20.78
N MET A 338 1.23 -8.56 20.46
CA MET A 338 1.63 -8.99 19.12
C MET A 338 1.05 -10.36 18.74
N LEU A 339 0.95 -11.29 19.69
CA LEU A 339 0.32 -12.60 19.46
C LEU A 339 -1.22 -12.47 19.31
N LYS A 340 -1.83 -11.51 19.98
CA LYS A 340 -3.26 -11.16 19.82
C LYS A 340 -3.60 -10.55 18.45
N ILE A 341 -2.59 -10.11 17.65
CA ILE A 341 -2.79 -9.69 16.26
C ILE A 341 -3.33 -10.85 15.41
N PHE A 342 -3.08 -12.11 15.80
CA PHE A 342 -3.64 -13.28 15.12
C PHE A 342 -4.77 -13.87 15.94
N SER A 343 -6.00 -13.75 15.44
CA SER A 343 -7.20 -14.35 16.04
C SER A 343 -8.02 -15.06 14.98
N LEU A 344 -8.90 -15.97 15.42
CA LEU A 344 -9.88 -16.57 14.52
C LEU A 344 -10.79 -15.47 13.95
N PRO A 345 -11.05 -15.50 12.62
CA PRO A 345 -11.87 -14.49 11.98
C PRO A 345 -13.32 -14.55 12.46
N ASP A 346 -13.85 -13.42 12.86
CA ASP A 346 -15.28 -13.24 13.04
C ASP A 346 -15.98 -12.90 11.69
N THR A 347 -17.30 -12.81 11.72
CA THR A 347 -18.09 -12.52 10.51
C THR A 347 -17.73 -11.17 9.89
N ALA A 348 -17.39 -10.15 10.69
CA ALA A 348 -17.03 -8.82 10.20
C ALA A 348 -15.68 -8.85 9.48
N VAL A 349 -14.69 -9.57 10.02
CA VAL A 349 -13.39 -9.79 9.38
C VAL A 349 -13.56 -10.54 8.06
N VAL A 350 -14.32 -11.65 8.04
CA VAL A 350 -14.58 -12.42 6.81
C VAL A 350 -15.18 -11.51 5.74
N LEU A 351 -16.20 -10.75 6.09
CA LEU A 351 -16.87 -9.83 5.18
C LEU A 351 -15.91 -8.76 4.64
N ALA A 352 -15.13 -8.14 5.52
CA ALA A 352 -14.14 -7.12 5.13
C ALA A 352 -13.09 -7.69 4.15
N ARG A 353 -12.65 -8.94 4.32
CA ARG A 353 -11.70 -9.60 3.40
C ARG A 353 -12.33 -9.95 2.06
N LEU A 354 -13.58 -10.41 2.02
CA LEU A 354 -14.32 -10.63 0.77
C LEU A 354 -14.51 -9.32 0.00
N ILE A 355 -14.87 -8.24 0.67
CA ILE A 355 -14.91 -6.89 0.08
C ILE A 355 -13.52 -6.49 -0.43
N GLY A 356 -12.44 -6.81 0.29
CA GLY A 356 -11.07 -6.58 -0.14
C GLY A 356 -10.74 -7.25 -1.48
N ILE A 357 -11.19 -8.49 -1.68
CA ILE A 357 -11.02 -9.19 -2.97
C ILE A 357 -11.79 -8.48 -4.09
N ALA A 358 -13.03 -8.03 -3.84
CA ALA A 358 -13.79 -7.23 -4.80
C ALA A 358 -13.09 -5.88 -5.10
N LYS A 359 -12.52 -5.21 -4.09
CA LYS A 359 -11.68 -4.02 -4.29
C LYS A 359 -10.47 -4.32 -5.16
N THR A 360 -9.82 -5.47 -5.00
CA THR A 360 -8.69 -5.86 -5.85
C THR A 360 -9.08 -5.92 -7.32
N TRP A 361 -10.28 -6.43 -7.65
CA TRP A 361 -10.81 -6.40 -9.01
C TRP A 361 -11.00 -4.98 -9.55
N VAL A 362 -11.62 -4.10 -8.76
CA VAL A 362 -11.99 -2.74 -9.19
C VAL A 362 -10.77 -1.81 -9.30
N TRP A 363 -9.69 -2.13 -8.59
CA TRP A 363 -8.43 -1.38 -8.61
C TRP A 363 -7.35 -2.03 -9.48
N ALA A 364 -7.72 -3.00 -10.30
CA ALA A 364 -6.87 -3.66 -11.26
C ALA A 364 -7.30 -3.40 -12.71
N VAL A 365 -6.52 -3.89 -13.66
CA VAL A 365 -6.97 -4.07 -15.03
C VAL A 365 -8.12 -5.09 -15.05
N PRO A 366 -9.26 -4.82 -15.70
CA PRO A 366 -10.38 -5.76 -15.77
C PRO A 366 -9.93 -7.15 -16.25
N GLY A 367 -10.33 -8.19 -15.53
CA GLY A 367 -9.96 -9.59 -15.82
C GLY A 367 -8.63 -10.06 -15.25
N LEU A 368 -7.82 -9.17 -14.62
CA LEU A 368 -6.52 -9.54 -14.05
C LEU A 368 -6.62 -10.74 -13.08
N LEU A 369 -7.60 -10.75 -12.17
CA LEU A 369 -7.78 -11.85 -11.20
C LEU A 369 -8.14 -13.16 -11.87
N ILE A 370 -8.98 -13.13 -12.91
CA ILE A 370 -9.36 -14.34 -13.69
C ILE A 370 -8.14 -14.90 -14.41
N LEU A 371 -7.38 -14.05 -15.07
CA LEU A 371 -6.15 -14.47 -15.75
C LEU A 371 -5.12 -15.01 -14.74
N ALA A 372 -4.97 -14.36 -13.58
CA ALA A 372 -4.04 -14.81 -12.55
C ALA A 372 -4.44 -16.19 -12.01
N ALA A 373 -5.73 -16.42 -11.73
CA ALA A 373 -6.25 -17.70 -11.30
C ALA A 373 -6.08 -18.78 -12.39
N ALA A 374 -6.38 -18.45 -13.65
CA ALA A 374 -6.15 -19.33 -14.78
C ALA A 374 -4.66 -19.68 -14.95
N GLY A 375 -3.77 -18.71 -14.87
CA GLY A 375 -2.33 -18.93 -14.96
C GLY A 375 -1.78 -19.80 -13.84
N ALA A 376 -2.27 -19.60 -12.61
CA ALA A 376 -1.94 -20.43 -11.46
C ALA A 376 -2.32 -21.91 -11.71
N LEU A 377 -3.52 -22.16 -12.23
CA LEU A 377 -4.02 -23.50 -12.51
C LEU A 377 -3.29 -24.14 -13.71
N LEU A 378 -3.16 -23.40 -14.82
CA LEU A 378 -2.56 -23.89 -16.06
C LEU A 378 -1.05 -24.10 -15.93
N SER A 379 -0.37 -23.36 -15.07
CA SER A 379 1.09 -23.42 -14.85
C SER A 379 1.46 -24.07 -13.52
N ARG A 380 0.55 -24.87 -12.93
CA ARG A 380 0.77 -25.53 -11.63
C ARG A 380 1.99 -26.48 -11.57
N ARG A 381 2.52 -26.90 -12.74
CA ARG A 381 3.74 -27.71 -12.83
C ARG A 381 5.03 -26.89 -12.78
N ASP A 382 4.96 -25.58 -13.09
CA ASP A 382 6.08 -24.66 -12.96
C ASP A 382 6.31 -24.26 -11.51
N VAL A 383 7.54 -24.40 -11.04
CA VAL A 383 7.88 -24.15 -9.62
C VAL A 383 7.73 -22.69 -9.23
N LEU A 384 8.08 -21.75 -10.13
CA LEU A 384 7.98 -20.32 -9.82
C LEU A 384 6.51 -19.88 -9.80
N CYS A 385 5.69 -20.36 -10.75
CA CYS A 385 4.25 -20.12 -10.74
C CYS A 385 3.60 -20.67 -9.48
N ARG A 386 4.03 -21.85 -8.99
CA ARG A 386 3.56 -22.38 -7.69
C ARG A 386 3.96 -21.48 -6.52
N LEU A 387 5.19 -20.98 -6.50
CA LEU A 387 5.65 -20.08 -5.43
C LEU A 387 4.87 -18.78 -5.43
N PHE A 388 4.67 -18.14 -6.58
CA PHE A 388 3.84 -16.93 -6.68
C PHE A 388 2.38 -17.20 -6.30
N THR A 389 1.81 -18.34 -6.70
CA THR A 389 0.47 -18.75 -6.29
C THR A 389 0.38 -18.95 -4.78
N ALA A 390 1.34 -19.66 -4.19
CA ALA A 390 1.38 -19.90 -2.76
C ALA A 390 1.56 -18.59 -1.97
N SER A 391 2.44 -17.68 -2.43
CA SER A 391 2.61 -16.35 -1.82
C SER A 391 1.32 -15.51 -1.90
N ALA A 392 0.63 -15.51 -3.04
CA ALA A 392 -0.65 -14.82 -3.20
C ALA A 392 -1.72 -15.38 -2.26
N LEU A 393 -1.90 -16.70 -2.26
CA LEU A 393 -2.90 -17.37 -1.42
C LEU A 393 -2.59 -17.20 0.07
N LEU A 394 -1.32 -17.37 0.48
CA LEU A 394 -0.94 -17.23 1.88
C LEU A 394 -1.12 -15.77 2.35
N THR A 395 -0.82 -14.79 1.50
CA THR A 395 -1.09 -13.38 1.81
C THR A 395 -2.59 -13.13 1.95
N LEU A 396 -3.42 -13.58 1.01
CA LEU A 396 -4.88 -13.43 1.10
C LEU A 396 -5.45 -14.13 2.34
N CYS A 397 -5.10 -15.40 2.56
CA CYS A 397 -5.62 -16.20 3.67
C CYS A 397 -5.06 -15.74 5.03
N GLY A 398 -3.79 -15.36 5.11
CA GLY A 398 -3.16 -14.93 6.35
C GLY A 398 -3.83 -13.70 6.96
N TYR A 399 -4.26 -12.77 6.13
CA TYR A 399 -4.97 -11.59 6.61
C TYR A 399 -6.40 -11.86 7.12
N PHE A 400 -6.99 -13.04 6.90
CA PHE A 400 -8.23 -13.41 7.58
C PHE A 400 -8.04 -13.59 9.09
N PHE A 401 -6.81 -13.89 9.53
CA PHE A 401 -6.48 -14.04 10.94
C PHE A 401 -6.02 -12.73 11.62
N VAL A 402 -5.95 -11.63 10.88
CA VAL A 402 -5.64 -10.30 11.40
C VAL A 402 -6.95 -9.53 11.60
N PRO A 403 -7.44 -9.33 12.85
CA PRO A 403 -8.77 -8.78 13.12
C PRO A 403 -8.88 -7.26 12.86
N VAL A 404 -7.79 -6.62 12.49
CA VAL A 404 -7.75 -5.17 12.26
C VAL A 404 -8.31 -4.82 10.89
N ASP A 405 -9.17 -3.80 10.82
CA ASP A 405 -9.59 -3.20 9.54
C ASP A 405 -8.37 -2.54 8.87
N GLN A 406 -8.33 -2.60 7.53
CA GLN A 406 -7.27 -1.90 6.78
C GLN A 406 -7.30 -0.37 6.96
N GLY A 407 -8.34 0.20 7.55
CA GLY A 407 -8.54 1.62 7.66
C GLY A 407 -8.68 2.32 6.31
N HIS A 408 -8.18 3.55 6.21
CA HIS A 408 -8.06 4.22 4.92
C HIS A 408 -7.00 3.54 4.06
N GLY A 409 -7.16 3.60 2.74
CA GLY A 409 -6.19 3.13 1.75
C GLY A 409 -6.84 2.85 0.40
N TRP A 410 -6.04 2.99 -0.65
CA TRP A 410 -6.48 2.82 -2.03
C TRP A 410 -6.40 1.34 -2.42
N GLY A 411 -7.52 0.78 -2.83
CA GLY A 411 -7.65 -0.64 -3.13
C GLY A 411 -7.60 -1.53 -1.88
N TYR A 412 -7.12 -2.77 -2.05
CA TYR A 412 -6.96 -3.72 -0.96
C TYR A 412 -5.51 -3.70 -0.45
N ARG A 413 -5.24 -2.87 0.58
CA ARG A 413 -3.91 -2.62 1.15
C ARG A 413 -3.18 -3.89 1.56
N TYR A 414 -3.90 -4.82 2.20
CA TYR A 414 -3.31 -6.05 2.75
C TYR A 414 -2.74 -6.99 1.69
N PHE A 415 -3.21 -6.89 0.45
CA PHE A 415 -2.67 -7.69 -0.65
C PHE A 415 -1.58 -6.97 -1.45
N HIS A 416 -1.41 -5.66 -1.27
CA HIS A 416 -0.52 -4.85 -2.12
C HIS A 416 0.93 -5.36 -2.13
N SER A 417 1.45 -5.84 -1.00
CA SER A 417 2.81 -6.37 -0.88
C SER A 417 3.09 -7.61 -1.75
N ALA A 418 2.05 -8.33 -2.16
CA ALA A 418 2.10 -9.50 -3.04
C ALA A 418 1.56 -9.20 -4.45
N TRP A 419 1.27 -7.94 -4.79
CA TRP A 419 0.59 -7.55 -6.03
C TRP A 419 1.27 -8.09 -7.28
N MET A 420 2.62 -8.15 -7.34
CA MET A 420 3.35 -8.66 -8.50
C MET A 420 2.99 -10.10 -8.88
N THR A 421 2.42 -10.87 -7.96
CA THR A 421 1.99 -12.26 -8.24
C THR A 421 0.86 -12.29 -9.26
N LEU A 422 -0.04 -11.31 -9.25
CA LEU A 422 -1.19 -11.25 -10.16
C LEU A 422 -0.76 -11.02 -11.61
N PRO A 423 0.00 -9.97 -11.99
CA PRO A 423 0.42 -9.78 -13.38
C PRO A 423 1.33 -10.90 -13.89
N LEU A 424 2.20 -11.47 -13.04
CA LEU A 424 3.05 -12.61 -13.46
C LEU A 424 2.22 -13.86 -13.72
N LEU A 425 1.27 -14.20 -12.86
CA LEU A 425 0.37 -15.33 -13.06
C LEU A 425 -0.61 -15.08 -14.21
N ALA A 426 -1.14 -13.87 -14.36
CA ALA A 426 -1.98 -13.51 -15.49
C ALA A 426 -1.23 -13.68 -16.83
N THR A 427 0.03 -13.28 -16.86
CA THR A 427 0.89 -13.52 -18.02
C THR A 427 1.10 -15.03 -18.26
N ALA A 428 1.18 -15.85 -17.20
CA ALA A 428 1.27 -17.31 -17.33
C ALA A 428 0.01 -17.98 -17.88
N ALA A 429 -1.13 -17.29 -17.93
CA ALA A 429 -2.30 -17.74 -18.68
C ALA A 429 -2.16 -17.48 -20.19
N LEU A 430 -1.52 -16.37 -20.57
CA LEU A 430 -1.35 -15.92 -21.97
C LEU A 430 -0.11 -16.53 -22.65
N PHE A 431 0.91 -16.87 -21.86
CA PHE A 431 2.20 -17.40 -22.31
C PHE A 431 2.60 -18.59 -21.44
N ARG A 432 3.27 -19.57 -22.03
CA ARG A 432 3.79 -20.72 -21.28
C ARG A 432 5.10 -20.39 -20.60
N PRO A 433 5.27 -20.70 -19.31
CA PRO A 433 6.58 -20.62 -18.67
C PRO A 433 7.57 -21.59 -19.31
N THR A 434 8.83 -21.17 -19.42
CA THR A 434 9.90 -21.95 -20.09
C THR A 434 10.22 -23.27 -19.40
N ARG A 435 10.01 -23.37 -18.09
CA ARG A 435 10.28 -24.56 -17.29
C ARG A 435 9.15 -25.59 -17.34
N THR A 436 8.05 -25.28 -18.01
CA THR A 436 6.94 -26.22 -18.20
C THR A 436 7.26 -27.15 -19.36
N PRO A 437 7.30 -28.48 -19.16
CA PRO A 437 7.55 -29.44 -20.25
C PRO A 437 6.54 -29.21 -21.41
N ARG A 438 7.06 -29.09 -22.62
CA ARG A 438 6.23 -29.09 -23.83
C ARG A 438 5.92 -30.54 -24.17
N GLU A 439 4.73 -31.03 -23.83
CA GLU A 439 4.19 -32.23 -24.42
C GLU A 439 3.82 -31.90 -25.88
N ALA A 440 4.32 -32.67 -26.84
CA ALA A 440 4.12 -32.42 -28.28
C ALA A 440 2.63 -32.30 -28.69
N ASN A 441 1.72 -32.92 -27.93
CA ASN A 441 0.27 -32.93 -28.11
C ASN A 441 -0.52 -32.12 -27.05
N SER A 442 0.14 -31.22 -26.29
CA SER A 442 -0.62 -30.40 -25.34
C SER A 442 -1.64 -29.53 -26.09
N PRO A 443 -2.94 -29.63 -25.78
CA PRO A 443 -3.94 -28.76 -26.39
C PRO A 443 -3.60 -27.29 -26.10
N ALA A 444 -3.85 -26.42 -27.10
CA ALA A 444 -3.68 -24.99 -26.90
C ALA A 444 -4.55 -24.53 -25.72
N ARG A 445 -3.94 -23.78 -24.78
CA ARG A 445 -4.64 -23.30 -23.58
C ARG A 445 -5.70 -22.26 -23.97
N LEU A 446 -6.73 -22.12 -23.13
CA LEU A 446 -7.89 -21.26 -23.39
C LEU A 446 -7.53 -19.81 -23.70
N PHE A 447 -6.44 -19.27 -23.12
CA PHE A 447 -6.09 -17.85 -23.18
C PHE A 447 -4.86 -17.56 -24.07
N GLU A 448 -4.26 -18.54 -24.74
CA GLU A 448 -3.03 -18.37 -25.53
C GLU A 448 -3.24 -17.83 -26.96
N ASP A 449 -4.50 -17.71 -27.40
CA ASP A 449 -4.82 -17.23 -28.74
C ASP A 449 -4.58 -15.72 -28.89
N ASN A 450 -4.30 -15.28 -30.13
CA ASN A 450 -3.99 -13.89 -30.44
C ASN A 450 -5.17 -12.94 -30.15
N GLU A 451 -6.39 -13.35 -30.40
CA GLU A 451 -7.57 -12.51 -30.17
C GLU A 451 -7.75 -12.21 -28.66
N THR A 452 -7.49 -13.21 -27.81
CA THR A 452 -7.47 -13.02 -26.35
C THR A 452 -6.35 -12.06 -25.92
N LYS A 453 -5.14 -12.20 -26.48
CA LYS A 453 -4.03 -11.29 -26.18
C LYS A 453 -4.33 -9.85 -26.63
N ASP A 454 -4.93 -9.67 -27.81
CA ASP A 454 -5.33 -8.36 -28.31
C ASP A 454 -6.42 -7.73 -27.43
N PHE A 455 -7.39 -8.52 -26.98
CA PHE A 455 -8.43 -8.08 -26.06
C PHE A 455 -7.86 -7.67 -24.69
N VAL A 456 -6.96 -8.48 -24.10
CA VAL A 456 -6.30 -8.15 -22.83
C VAL A 456 -5.43 -6.92 -22.98
N ALA A 457 -4.70 -6.79 -24.09
CA ALA A 457 -3.92 -5.58 -24.38
C ALA A 457 -4.82 -4.33 -24.48
N ALA A 458 -6.00 -4.45 -25.10
CA ALA A 458 -6.97 -3.35 -25.15
C ALA A 458 -7.46 -2.98 -23.74
N CYS A 459 -7.79 -3.95 -22.87
CA CYS A 459 -8.12 -3.69 -21.46
C CYS A 459 -6.99 -2.94 -20.76
N VAL A 460 -5.73 -3.35 -20.96
CA VAL A 460 -4.54 -2.70 -20.38
C VAL A 460 -4.44 -1.24 -20.82
N ILE A 461 -4.50 -0.97 -22.11
CA ILE A 461 -4.33 0.40 -22.63
C ILE A 461 -5.50 1.31 -22.24
N LEU A 462 -6.74 0.82 -22.30
CA LEU A 462 -7.90 1.59 -21.87
C LEU A 462 -7.85 1.88 -20.36
N THR A 463 -7.38 0.92 -19.55
CA THR A 463 -7.21 1.15 -18.11
C THR A 463 -6.08 2.15 -17.84
N LEU A 464 -4.97 2.07 -18.58
CA LEU A 464 -3.85 3.00 -18.46
C LEU A 464 -4.30 4.45 -18.74
N VAL A 465 -5.05 4.66 -19.82
CA VAL A 465 -5.46 6.00 -20.24
C VAL A 465 -6.65 6.52 -19.43
N PHE A 466 -7.72 5.76 -19.38
CA PHE A 466 -8.98 6.22 -18.78
C PHE A 466 -9.14 5.79 -17.33
N GLY A 467 -8.73 4.58 -16.98
CA GLY A 467 -8.86 4.03 -15.63
C GLY A 467 -8.00 4.79 -14.62
N ILE A 468 -6.72 5.01 -14.94
CA ILE A 468 -5.82 5.80 -14.09
C ILE A 468 -6.30 7.26 -14.02
N GLY A 469 -6.71 7.86 -15.13
CA GLY A 469 -7.24 9.23 -15.15
C GLY A 469 -8.48 9.38 -14.25
N PHE A 470 -9.43 8.45 -14.36
CA PHE A 470 -10.62 8.45 -13.49
C PHE A 470 -10.26 8.30 -12.01
N ARG A 471 -9.34 7.39 -11.67
CA ARG A 471 -8.90 7.19 -10.29
C ARG A 471 -8.09 8.38 -9.78
N ALA A 472 -7.26 8.99 -10.60
CA ALA A 472 -6.55 10.22 -10.24
C ALA A 472 -7.53 11.34 -9.88
N TRP A 473 -8.61 11.51 -10.67
CA TRP A 473 -9.68 12.45 -10.38
C TRP A 473 -10.38 12.14 -9.04
N GLN A 474 -10.73 10.87 -8.78
CA GLN A 474 -11.35 10.47 -7.51
C GLN A 474 -10.44 10.72 -6.30
N VAL A 475 -9.15 10.35 -6.40
CA VAL A 475 -8.16 10.53 -5.33
C VAL A 475 -7.94 12.03 -5.08
N GLN A 476 -7.75 12.82 -6.14
CA GLN A 476 -7.57 14.26 -6.03
C GLN A 476 -8.79 14.93 -5.35
N GLY A 477 -10.00 14.58 -5.79
CA GLY A 477 -11.22 15.13 -5.18
C GLY A 477 -11.39 14.73 -3.72
N PHE A 478 -10.92 13.55 -3.32
CA PHE A 478 -10.93 13.11 -1.92
C PHE A 478 -9.93 13.91 -1.08
N VAL A 479 -8.66 13.97 -1.52
CA VAL A 479 -7.59 14.67 -0.80
C VAL A 479 -7.87 16.17 -0.71
N ALA A 480 -8.30 16.80 -1.81
CA ALA A 480 -8.64 18.23 -1.82
C ALA A 480 -9.81 18.55 -0.88
N ARG A 481 -10.82 17.67 -0.79
CA ARG A 481 -11.94 17.82 0.15
C ARG A 481 -11.49 17.71 1.58
N ASP A 482 -10.59 16.77 1.89
CA ASP A 482 -10.02 16.59 3.22
C ASP A 482 -9.23 17.83 3.64
N LEU A 483 -8.30 18.28 2.81
CA LEU A 483 -7.53 19.51 3.06
C LEU A 483 -8.42 20.76 3.19
N GLY A 484 -9.55 20.81 2.49
CA GLY A 484 -10.54 21.89 2.59
C GLY A 484 -11.25 21.96 3.94
N GLN A 485 -11.06 20.98 4.82
CA GLN A 485 -11.62 20.95 6.18
C GLN A 485 -10.72 21.65 7.22
N VAL A 486 -9.56 22.13 6.84
CA VAL A 486 -8.77 23.03 7.69
C VAL A 486 -9.33 24.44 7.57
N PRO A 487 -9.62 25.16 8.70
CA PRO A 487 -10.06 26.53 8.65
C PRO A 487 -9.13 27.42 7.82
N GLN A 488 -9.68 28.06 6.77
CA GLN A 488 -8.89 28.84 5.82
C GLN A 488 -8.69 30.28 6.34
N TYR A 489 -7.46 30.60 6.72
CA TYR A 489 -7.05 31.94 7.15
C TYR A 489 -5.82 32.42 6.36
N LYS A 490 -5.89 33.63 5.81
CA LYS A 490 -4.85 34.18 4.92
C LYS A 490 -3.80 34.99 5.70
N GLY A 491 -3.28 34.48 6.80
CA GLY A 491 -2.17 35.10 7.55
C GLY A 491 -0.88 34.31 7.34
N THR A 492 0.27 34.96 7.45
CA THR A 492 1.61 34.36 7.41
C THR A 492 2.25 34.30 8.79
N GLU A 493 1.62 34.92 9.79
CA GLU A 493 2.10 34.98 11.16
C GLU A 493 1.99 33.61 11.85
N LYS A 494 2.69 33.49 12.99
CA LYS A 494 2.56 32.31 13.86
C LYS A 494 1.13 32.16 14.32
N ARG A 495 0.59 30.94 14.15
CA ARG A 495 -0.82 30.64 14.45
C ARG A 495 -1.01 29.25 15.03
N VAL A 496 -2.07 29.12 15.79
CA VAL A 496 -2.61 27.85 16.26
C VAL A 496 -3.96 27.62 15.59
N VAL A 497 -4.12 26.47 14.94
CA VAL A 497 -5.37 26.03 14.32
C VAL A 497 -5.93 24.88 15.15
N ILE A 498 -7.08 25.09 15.79
CA ILE A 498 -7.75 24.06 16.58
C ILE A 498 -8.86 23.47 15.75
N LEU A 499 -8.75 22.19 15.41
CA LEU A 499 -9.66 21.45 14.53
C LEU A 499 -10.75 20.74 15.32
N ASP A 500 -12.02 20.93 14.94
CA ASP A 500 -13.14 20.13 15.49
C ASP A 500 -13.29 18.83 14.68
N GLY A 501 -12.68 17.75 15.15
CA GLY A 501 -12.73 16.44 14.51
C GLY A 501 -14.13 15.81 14.43
N ARG A 502 -15.14 16.37 15.10
CA ARG A 502 -16.53 15.90 15.00
C ARG A 502 -17.25 16.42 13.77
N SER A 503 -16.75 17.50 13.19
CA SER A 503 -17.34 18.13 12.01
C SER A 503 -16.93 17.46 10.69
N SER A 504 -15.95 16.57 10.71
CA SER A 504 -15.43 15.88 9.53
C SER A 504 -15.00 14.44 9.81
N PHE A 505 -15.04 13.60 8.79
CA PHE A 505 -14.72 12.17 8.91
C PHE A 505 -13.23 11.91 9.18
N TYR A 506 -12.32 12.73 8.61
CA TYR A 506 -10.87 12.64 8.78
C TYR A 506 -10.28 13.83 9.56
N GLY A 507 -11.09 14.60 10.28
CA GLY A 507 -10.61 15.82 10.94
C GLY A 507 -9.48 15.59 11.94
N ALA A 508 -9.43 14.42 12.58
CA ALA A 508 -8.35 14.06 13.47
C ALA A 508 -7.02 13.82 12.75
N ASP A 509 -7.06 13.26 11.52
CA ASP A 509 -5.87 13.00 10.69
C ASP A 509 -5.23 14.28 10.17
N LEU A 510 -5.95 15.41 10.15
CA LEU A 510 -5.44 16.73 9.78
C LEU A 510 -4.56 17.37 10.88
N VAL A 511 -4.53 16.81 12.09
CA VAL A 511 -3.66 17.27 13.19
C VAL A 511 -2.25 16.74 12.96
N GLN A 512 -1.54 17.37 12.04
CA GLN A 512 -0.18 17.01 11.63
C GLN A 512 0.78 18.17 11.91
N ASN A 513 1.80 17.91 12.70
CA ASN A 513 2.76 18.90 13.16
C ASN A 513 4.20 18.52 12.83
N ASP A 514 5.08 19.51 12.75
CA ASP A 514 6.53 19.30 12.77
C ASP A 514 6.96 18.66 14.10
N PRO A 515 7.93 17.71 14.11
CA PRO A 515 8.34 17.01 15.33
C PRO A 515 8.78 17.91 16.51
N TRP A 516 9.04 19.19 16.27
CA TRP A 516 9.47 20.17 17.29
C TRP A 516 8.64 21.45 17.25
N LEU A 517 7.52 21.46 16.53
CA LEU A 517 6.62 22.62 16.38
C LEU A 517 7.33 23.88 15.83
N ARG A 518 8.32 23.71 14.94
CA ARG A 518 9.13 24.82 14.39
C ARG A 518 8.41 25.62 13.30
N GLY A 519 7.26 25.11 12.79
CA GLY A 519 6.48 25.79 11.76
C GLY A 519 5.72 27.01 12.29
N ASN A 520 5.25 27.86 11.37
CA ASN A 520 4.38 28.99 11.70
C ASN A 520 2.96 28.55 12.05
N GLU A 521 2.57 27.32 11.74
CA GLU A 521 1.26 26.75 12.03
C GLU A 521 1.39 25.53 12.95
N ILE A 522 0.66 25.57 14.07
CA ILE A 522 0.50 24.45 14.98
C ILE A 522 -0.96 24.00 14.87
N ARG A 523 -1.20 22.74 14.57
CA ARG A 523 -2.52 22.14 14.51
C ARG A 523 -2.83 21.37 15.77
N MET A 524 -4.01 21.59 16.32
CA MET A 524 -4.47 20.96 17.56
C MET A 524 -5.86 20.34 17.36
N TYR A 525 -6.16 19.30 18.11
CA TYR A 525 -7.47 18.67 18.18
C TYR A 525 -8.30 19.34 19.26
N SER A 526 -9.54 19.76 18.96
CA SER A 526 -10.43 20.42 19.90
C SER A 526 -10.93 19.45 20.98
N HIS A 527 -10.90 19.91 22.23
CA HIS A 527 -11.56 19.27 23.37
C HIS A 527 -12.83 20.02 23.82
N GLY A 528 -13.31 20.94 22.97
CA GLY A 528 -14.47 21.80 23.19
C GLY A 528 -14.06 23.22 23.60
N ALA A 529 -14.92 24.19 23.26
CA ALA A 529 -14.62 25.62 23.31
C ALA A 529 -14.01 26.09 24.66
N ALA A 530 -14.58 25.67 25.77
CA ALA A 530 -14.10 26.07 27.11
C ALA A 530 -12.69 25.53 27.42
N ALA A 531 -12.40 24.27 27.02
CA ALA A 531 -11.08 23.67 27.22
C ALA A 531 -10.04 24.31 26.31
N ASP A 532 -10.41 24.59 25.06
CA ASP A 532 -9.55 25.20 24.05
C ASP A 532 -9.22 26.65 24.42
N GLU A 533 -10.20 27.44 24.90
CA GLU A 533 -9.96 28.82 25.40
C GLU A 533 -9.02 28.82 26.62
N LYS A 534 -9.18 27.88 27.56
CA LYS A 534 -8.30 27.72 28.71
C LYS A 534 -6.87 27.38 28.26
N LEU A 535 -6.69 26.45 27.31
CA LEU A 535 -5.40 26.10 26.73
C LEU A 535 -4.73 27.33 26.13
N MET A 536 -5.47 28.07 25.28
CA MET A 536 -4.93 29.25 24.59
C MET A 536 -4.55 30.34 25.57
N ALA A 537 -5.37 30.63 26.59
CA ALA A 537 -5.05 31.62 27.62
C ALA A 537 -3.81 31.24 28.45
N GLN A 538 -3.59 29.95 28.69
CA GLN A 538 -2.48 29.45 29.51
C GLN A 538 -1.15 29.38 28.74
N TYR A 539 -1.15 28.91 27.49
CA TYR A 539 0.09 28.60 26.76
C TYR A 539 0.37 29.54 25.58
N TYR A 540 -0.64 30.29 25.12
CA TYR A 540 -0.55 31.20 23.98
C TYR A 540 -1.26 32.53 24.25
N PRO A 541 -0.94 33.21 25.38
CA PRO A 541 -1.68 34.41 25.84
C PRO A 541 -1.56 35.60 24.84
N GLU A 542 -0.55 35.59 23.98
CA GLU A 542 -0.33 36.59 22.93
C GLU A 542 -1.27 36.40 21.70
N LEU A 543 -1.83 35.21 21.51
CA LEU A 543 -2.70 34.93 20.37
C LEU A 543 -4.17 35.26 20.71
N ARG A 544 -4.90 35.70 19.68
CA ARG A 544 -6.34 35.97 19.75
C ARG A 544 -7.06 35.16 18.68
N ARG A 545 -8.30 34.77 18.95
CA ARG A 545 -9.15 34.11 17.95
C ARG A 545 -9.48 35.09 16.82
N VAL A 546 -8.90 34.85 15.64
CA VAL A 546 -9.04 35.70 14.45
C VAL A 546 -10.05 35.15 13.45
N TYR A 547 -10.33 33.83 13.51
CA TYR A 547 -11.26 33.17 12.60
C TYR A 547 -11.91 31.95 13.28
N ALA A 548 -13.15 31.64 12.88
CA ALA A 548 -13.87 30.44 13.30
C ALA A 548 -14.85 30.02 12.21
N ASP A 549 -14.95 28.72 11.96
CA ASP A 549 -15.94 28.09 11.11
C ASP A 549 -16.39 26.75 11.70
N ARG A 550 -17.14 25.95 10.90
CA ARG A 550 -17.62 24.63 11.33
C ARG A 550 -16.50 23.61 11.55
N TYR A 551 -15.31 23.84 11.00
CA TYR A 551 -14.18 22.93 11.09
C TYR A 551 -13.23 23.25 12.24
N GLY A 552 -13.32 24.44 12.82
CA GLY A 552 -12.50 24.81 13.97
C GLY A 552 -12.26 26.31 14.12
N THR A 553 -11.19 26.63 14.82
CA THR A 553 -10.82 28.03 15.14
C THR A 553 -9.36 28.29 14.79
N VAL A 554 -9.06 29.54 14.38
CA VAL A 554 -7.69 30.01 14.14
C VAL A 554 -7.36 31.11 15.15
N TRP A 555 -6.23 30.95 15.80
CA TRP A 555 -5.67 31.88 16.76
C TRP A 555 -4.33 32.41 16.24
N SER A 556 -4.19 33.73 16.18
CA SER A 556 -2.99 34.40 15.65
C SER A 556 -2.73 35.71 16.40
N VAL A 557 -1.53 36.28 16.20
CA VAL A 557 -1.25 37.68 16.58
C VAL A 557 -2.13 38.55 15.69
N LYS A 558 -2.69 39.63 16.24
CA LYS A 558 -3.49 40.58 15.45
C LYS A 558 -2.64 41.32 14.44
#